data_949b3a12ad6cd6d4f4ca7e8f2b95d734
#
_entry.id   949b3a12ad6cd6d4f4ca7e8f2b95d734
#
_cell.length_a   1.000
_cell.length_b   1.000
_cell.length_c   1.000
_cell.angle_alpha   90.00
_cell.angle_beta   90.00
_cell.angle_gamma   90.00
#
_symmetry.space_group_name_H-M   'P 1'
#
loop_
_entity.id
_entity.type
_entity.pdbx_description
1 polymer ?
#
loop_
_entity_poly.entity_id
_entity_poly.type
_entity_poly.pdbx_seq_one_letter_code
_entity_poly.pdbx_strand_id
1 'polypeptide(L)'
;MKILFVAAEAAPIAKIGGMGDVVGALPKFLREMGHDVRIFLPYYGFVPDKMAVPKEPIWKGSAMFEDFAVYESVLPGTDVPLYLFGHSAFVPRRVYGGEDEDWRFTLFANGAAEFCWNYWKPEIVHCHDWHTGMLPVWLNQSPDITSVFTIHNLAYQGPWRWYLEKITWCPWYMQGHNTMAAAVQFANKVNTVSPTYAEQIKTPTYGEQIEGLLSFIGGKLSGIINGIDTEIYDPANDKYITQTFTIDTLDQRKANKIALQEEVGLEVNSNAFLIGMVTRLVEQKGMDLVLQILDRFMAYTDAQFVLLGTGDRSYETQMWQLASRYPGRMATYLLYNDALSRRIYAGTDAFLMPSRFEPCGISQMMALRYGSVPIVRRTGGLVDTVSHYDPVNEAGTGYCFDRYEPLDLFTCMIRAWEGFRFKPQWQELQKRGMSQNFSWYESAKEYDKLYRSIYSLPDLEPEPEVTPEPILKPEPKLV
;
A
#
# COMPACT_ATOMS: atom_id res chain seq x y z
N MET A 1 -10.91 2.66 -22.15
CA MET A 1 -9.94 1.61 -22.54
C MET A 1 -10.31 0.28 -21.87
N LYS A 2 -9.99 -0.85 -22.52
CA LYS A 2 -10.12 -2.20 -21.93
C LYS A 2 -8.81 -2.56 -21.22
N ILE A 3 -8.84 -2.76 -19.91
CA ILE A 3 -7.67 -2.95 -19.07
C ILE A 3 -7.80 -4.24 -18.28
N LEU A 4 -6.80 -5.13 -18.35
CA LEU A 4 -6.72 -6.34 -17.54
C LEU A 4 -5.65 -6.18 -16.47
N PHE A 5 -6.03 -6.17 -15.19
CA PHE A 5 -5.12 -6.27 -14.06
C PHE A 5 -4.77 -7.73 -13.83
N VAL A 6 -3.49 -8.08 -13.88
CA VAL A 6 -3.00 -9.44 -13.62
C VAL A 6 -2.13 -9.40 -12.38
N ALA A 7 -2.53 -10.09 -11.32
CA ALA A 7 -1.88 -10.01 -10.02
C ALA A 7 -2.00 -11.31 -9.21
N ALA A 8 -1.09 -11.50 -8.26
CA ALA A 8 -1.15 -12.60 -7.28
C ALA A 8 -2.11 -12.29 -6.11
N GLU A 9 -2.41 -11.01 -5.86
CA GLU A 9 -3.27 -10.55 -4.77
C GLU A 9 -4.36 -9.62 -5.26
N ALA A 10 -5.54 -9.69 -4.63
CA ALA A 10 -6.62 -8.72 -4.73
C ALA A 10 -7.46 -8.78 -3.44
N ALA A 11 -7.52 -7.69 -2.68
CA ALA A 11 -8.39 -7.61 -1.51
C ALA A 11 -9.88 -7.57 -1.93
N PRO A 12 -10.81 -8.15 -1.18
CA PRO A 12 -10.61 -8.86 0.10
C PRO A 12 -10.28 -10.36 -0.06
N ILE A 13 -10.13 -10.87 -1.28
CA ILE A 13 -9.98 -12.30 -1.57
C ILE A 13 -8.62 -12.83 -1.11
N ALA A 14 -7.54 -12.24 -1.66
CA ALA A 14 -6.17 -12.59 -1.35
C ALA A 14 -5.42 -11.30 -0.98
N LYS A 15 -5.02 -11.16 0.29
CA LYS A 15 -4.30 -9.99 0.79
C LYS A 15 -3.19 -10.45 1.74
N ILE A 16 -1.95 -10.22 1.34
CA ILE A 16 -0.74 -10.43 2.14
C ILE A 16 0.02 -9.11 2.30
N GLY A 17 0.06 -8.29 1.24
CA GLY A 17 0.77 -7.03 1.19
C GLY A 17 -0.04 -5.88 0.59
N GLY A 18 0.64 -4.76 0.35
CA GLY A 18 0.04 -3.56 -0.25
C GLY A 18 -0.46 -3.75 -1.69
N MET A 19 0.09 -4.74 -2.43
CA MET A 19 -0.40 -5.08 -3.76
C MET A 19 -1.88 -5.48 -3.73
N GLY A 20 -2.27 -6.28 -2.72
CA GLY A 20 -3.67 -6.67 -2.56
C GLY A 20 -4.61 -5.47 -2.38
N ASP A 21 -4.18 -4.43 -1.67
CA ASP A 21 -4.97 -3.19 -1.51
C ASP A 21 -5.09 -2.43 -2.85
N VAL A 22 -4.00 -2.33 -3.61
CA VAL A 22 -4.02 -1.66 -4.93
C VAL A 22 -4.96 -2.36 -5.90
N VAL A 23 -4.80 -3.67 -6.08
CA VAL A 23 -5.60 -4.45 -7.04
C VAL A 23 -7.05 -4.61 -6.57
N GLY A 24 -7.29 -4.56 -5.26
CA GLY A 24 -8.63 -4.58 -4.69
C GLY A 24 -9.40 -3.27 -4.79
N ALA A 25 -8.71 -2.13 -4.94
CA ALA A 25 -9.36 -0.81 -4.90
C ALA A 25 -9.27 -0.05 -6.24
N LEU A 26 -8.07 0.11 -6.80
CA LEU A 26 -7.83 0.94 -7.99
C LEU A 26 -8.76 0.61 -9.19
N PRO A 27 -9.06 -0.67 -9.52
CA PRO A 27 -9.95 -1.01 -10.62
C PRO A 27 -11.34 -0.39 -10.53
N LYS A 28 -11.93 -0.28 -9.31
CA LYS A 28 -13.23 0.37 -9.08
C LYS A 28 -13.20 1.82 -9.57
N PHE A 29 -12.21 2.60 -9.14
CA PHE A 29 -12.12 4.02 -9.47
C PHE A 29 -11.80 4.26 -10.95
N LEU A 30 -11.00 3.40 -11.57
CA LEU A 30 -10.77 3.46 -13.02
C LEU A 30 -12.04 3.14 -13.82
N ARG A 31 -12.91 2.26 -13.32
CA ARG A 31 -14.22 2.01 -13.93
C ARG A 31 -15.14 3.21 -13.81
N GLU A 32 -15.14 3.89 -12.66
CA GLU A 32 -15.87 5.15 -12.48
C GLU A 32 -15.43 6.24 -13.46
N MET A 33 -14.16 6.19 -13.93
CA MET A 33 -13.63 7.05 -14.99
C MET A 33 -13.94 6.57 -16.41
N GLY A 34 -14.76 5.51 -16.58
CA GLY A 34 -15.24 5.01 -17.86
C GLY A 34 -14.35 3.97 -18.54
N HIS A 35 -13.39 3.37 -17.85
CA HIS A 35 -12.61 2.24 -18.38
C HIS A 35 -13.32 0.90 -18.15
N ASP A 36 -13.20 -0.07 -19.07
CA ASP A 36 -13.56 -1.48 -18.86
C ASP A 36 -12.37 -2.17 -18.18
N VAL A 37 -12.33 -2.11 -16.85
CA VAL A 37 -11.26 -2.72 -16.05
C VAL A 37 -11.73 -4.05 -15.48
N ARG A 38 -10.91 -5.09 -15.66
CA ARG A 38 -11.14 -6.44 -15.14
C ARG A 38 -9.90 -6.96 -14.44
N ILE A 39 -10.07 -7.92 -13.52
CA ILE A 39 -8.98 -8.51 -12.76
C ILE A 39 -8.81 -9.97 -13.17
N PHE A 40 -7.57 -10.44 -13.31
CA PHE A 40 -7.19 -11.83 -13.51
C PHE A 40 -6.33 -12.29 -12.31
N LEU A 41 -6.85 -13.23 -11.54
CA LEU A 41 -6.30 -13.67 -10.25
C LEU A 41 -6.20 -15.20 -10.21
N PRO A 42 -5.20 -15.80 -9.53
CA PRO A 42 -5.20 -17.25 -9.31
C PRO A 42 -6.41 -17.71 -8.47
N TYR A 43 -6.99 -18.85 -8.84
CA TYR A 43 -8.08 -19.49 -8.10
C TYR A 43 -7.52 -20.30 -6.93
N TYR A 44 -7.10 -19.60 -5.88
CA TYR A 44 -6.58 -20.23 -4.67
C TYR A 44 -7.62 -21.08 -3.97
N GLY A 45 -7.21 -22.19 -3.34
CA GLY A 45 -8.10 -23.15 -2.65
C GLY A 45 -8.92 -22.56 -1.49
N PHE A 46 -8.63 -21.33 -1.06
CA PHE A 46 -9.42 -20.61 -0.05
C PHE A 46 -10.44 -19.62 -0.65
N VAL A 47 -10.46 -19.39 -1.95
CA VAL A 47 -11.40 -18.45 -2.60
C VAL A 47 -12.85 -18.83 -2.35
N PRO A 48 -13.26 -20.13 -2.40
CA PRO A 48 -14.64 -20.52 -2.13
C PRO A 48 -15.14 -20.16 -0.72
N ASP A 49 -14.24 -19.96 0.24
CA ASP A 49 -14.63 -19.54 1.60
C ASP A 49 -14.98 -18.06 1.67
N LYS A 50 -14.57 -17.30 0.68
CA LYS A 50 -14.69 -15.83 0.65
C LYS A 50 -15.74 -15.32 -0.32
N MET A 51 -16.04 -16.11 -1.35
CA MET A 51 -17.00 -15.73 -2.37
C MET A 51 -17.55 -16.94 -3.14
N ALA A 52 -18.76 -16.76 -3.70
CA ALA A 52 -19.31 -17.75 -4.62
C ALA A 52 -18.59 -17.69 -5.97
N VAL A 53 -18.25 -18.86 -6.51
CA VAL A 53 -17.64 -19.02 -7.84
C VAL A 53 -18.54 -19.95 -8.66
N PRO A 54 -18.90 -19.62 -9.92
CA PRO A 54 -19.64 -20.54 -10.78
C PRO A 54 -18.92 -21.88 -10.97
N LYS A 55 -19.69 -22.95 -11.11
CA LYS A 55 -19.11 -24.30 -11.29
C LYS A 55 -18.52 -24.51 -12.69
N GLU A 56 -19.14 -23.89 -13.69
CA GLU A 56 -18.71 -24.02 -15.07
C GLU A 56 -17.72 -22.92 -15.44
N PRO A 57 -16.58 -23.28 -16.03
CA PRO A 57 -15.63 -22.28 -16.53
C PRO A 57 -16.18 -21.61 -17.77
N ILE A 58 -15.84 -20.31 -17.92
CA ILE A 58 -16.17 -19.54 -19.14
C ILE A 58 -15.22 -19.86 -20.30
N TRP A 59 -14.02 -20.33 -19.99
CA TRP A 59 -13.00 -20.67 -20.98
C TRP A 59 -12.03 -21.73 -20.44
N LYS A 60 -11.45 -22.50 -21.38
CA LYS A 60 -10.40 -23.47 -21.10
C LYS A 60 -9.26 -23.27 -22.07
N GLY A 61 -8.03 -23.37 -21.60
CA GLY A 61 -6.82 -23.19 -22.37
C GLY A 61 -5.69 -24.09 -21.88
N SER A 62 -4.55 -23.97 -22.54
CA SER A 62 -3.33 -24.66 -22.14
C SER A 62 -2.19 -23.66 -22.03
N ALA A 63 -1.40 -23.75 -20.98
CA ALA A 63 -0.23 -22.92 -20.71
C ALA A 63 0.90 -23.82 -20.22
N MET A 64 2.13 -23.63 -20.70
CA MET A 64 3.29 -24.45 -20.33
C MET A 64 3.01 -25.97 -20.40
N PHE A 65 2.22 -26.41 -21.38
CA PHE A 65 1.76 -27.80 -21.60
C PHE A 65 0.79 -28.34 -20.52
N GLU A 66 0.24 -27.48 -19.68
CA GLU A 66 -0.74 -27.81 -18.66
C GLU A 66 -2.09 -27.20 -18.99
N ASP A 67 -3.18 -27.97 -18.81
CA ASP A 67 -4.54 -27.50 -19.04
C ASP A 67 -5.03 -26.66 -17.86
N PHE A 68 -5.70 -25.56 -18.14
CA PHE A 68 -6.32 -24.73 -17.12
C PHE A 68 -7.74 -24.27 -17.51
N ALA A 69 -8.47 -23.77 -16.54
CA ALA A 69 -9.81 -23.23 -16.75
C ALA A 69 -9.91 -21.82 -16.15
N VAL A 70 -10.72 -20.96 -16.77
CA VAL A 70 -11.01 -19.62 -16.26
C VAL A 70 -12.47 -19.54 -15.85
N TYR A 71 -12.71 -19.04 -14.63
CA TYR A 71 -14.03 -18.82 -14.06
C TYR A 71 -14.27 -17.31 -13.97
N GLU A 72 -15.49 -16.86 -14.26
CA GLU A 72 -15.87 -15.46 -14.13
C GLU A 72 -16.68 -15.23 -12.87
N SER A 73 -16.40 -14.14 -12.19
CA SER A 73 -17.10 -13.67 -11.01
C SER A 73 -17.00 -12.15 -10.91
N VAL A 74 -17.30 -11.58 -9.75
CA VAL A 74 -17.16 -10.15 -9.45
C VAL A 74 -16.37 -10.00 -8.17
N LEU A 75 -15.48 -9.01 -8.11
CA LEU A 75 -14.72 -8.71 -6.89
C LEU A 75 -15.69 -8.30 -5.77
N PRO A 76 -15.68 -8.97 -4.60
CA PRO A 76 -16.62 -8.70 -3.52
C PRO A 76 -16.64 -7.22 -3.10
N GLY A 77 -17.87 -6.66 -2.98
CA GLY A 77 -18.07 -5.26 -2.61
C GLY A 77 -17.90 -4.26 -3.76
N THR A 78 -17.77 -4.74 -5.00
CA THR A 78 -17.59 -3.90 -6.19
C THR A 78 -18.41 -4.43 -7.38
N ASP A 79 -18.37 -3.72 -8.51
CA ASP A 79 -18.88 -4.18 -9.81
C ASP A 79 -17.75 -4.63 -10.76
N VAL A 80 -16.52 -4.77 -10.26
CA VAL A 80 -15.34 -5.12 -11.07
C VAL A 80 -15.37 -6.60 -11.45
N PRO A 81 -15.41 -6.95 -12.76
CA PRO A 81 -15.34 -8.33 -13.21
C PRO A 81 -14.01 -8.99 -12.82
N LEU A 82 -14.11 -10.22 -12.33
CA LEU A 82 -12.99 -11.00 -11.82
C LEU A 82 -12.89 -12.33 -12.57
N TYR A 83 -11.75 -12.56 -13.19
CA TYR A 83 -11.39 -13.83 -13.80
C TYR A 83 -10.48 -14.63 -12.87
N LEU A 84 -10.86 -15.85 -12.57
CA LEU A 84 -10.13 -16.75 -11.68
C LEU A 84 -9.45 -17.85 -12.50
N PHE A 85 -8.13 -17.87 -12.47
CA PHE A 85 -7.28 -18.88 -13.13
C PHE A 85 -7.27 -20.18 -12.32
N GLY A 86 -8.01 -21.17 -12.76
CA GLY A 86 -8.16 -22.47 -12.11
C GLY A 86 -7.14 -23.48 -12.62
N HIS A 87 -6.21 -23.88 -11.74
CA HIS A 87 -5.24 -24.95 -11.96
C HIS A 87 -4.89 -25.63 -10.63
N SER A 88 -4.48 -26.90 -10.68
CA SER A 88 -4.14 -27.70 -9.48
C SER A 88 -3.03 -27.08 -8.63
N ALA A 89 -2.10 -26.34 -9.22
CA ALA A 89 -1.02 -25.62 -8.55
C ALA A 89 -1.50 -24.57 -7.54
N PHE A 90 -2.76 -24.09 -7.66
CA PHE A 90 -3.35 -23.08 -6.77
C PHE A 90 -4.38 -23.64 -5.78
N VAL A 91 -4.62 -24.96 -5.80
CA VAL A 91 -5.46 -25.65 -4.79
C VAL A 91 -4.89 -25.53 -3.36
N PRO A 92 -3.55 -25.55 -3.13
CA PRO A 92 -3.02 -25.25 -1.81
C PRO A 92 -3.49 -23.90 -1.28
N ARG A 93 -3.86 -23.86 0.02
CA ARG A 93 -4.47 -22.69 0.66
C ARG A 93 -3.41 -21.66 1.08
N ARG A 94 -2.57 -21.25 0.15
CA ARG A 94 -1.50 -20.27 0.34
C ARG A 94 -1.39 -19.36 -0.89
N VAL A 95 -1.06 -18.09 -0.68
CA VAL A 95 -0.70 -17.17 -1.77
C VAL A 95 0.77 -17.39 -2.12
N TYR A 96 1.68 -17.31 -1.16
CA TYR A 96 3.13 -17.41 -1.34
C TYR A 96 3.74 -18.64 -0.68
N GLY A 97 4.99 -18.89 -1.02
CA GLY A 97 5.79 -19.97 -0.48
C GLY A 97 5.58 -21.32 -1.20
N GLY A 98 6.48 -22.26 -0.89
CA GLY A 98 6.56 -23.57 -1.51
C GLY A 98 7.64 -23.64 -2.58
N GLU A 99 8.14 -24.87 -2.84
CA GLU A 99 9.20 -25.11 -3.82
C GLU A 99 8.75 -24.88 -5.27
N ASP A 100 7.44 -24.86 -5.49
CA ASP A 100 6.77 -24.68 -6.78
C ASP A 100 6.37 -23.21 -7.08
N GLU A 101 6.71 -22.26 -6.21
CA GLU A 101 6.19 -20.91 -6.27
C GLU A 101 6.50 -20.20 -7.59
N ASP A 102 7.74 -20.28 -8.03
CA ASP A 102 8.20 -19.67 -9.28
C ASP A 102 7.54 -20.30 -10.51
N TRP A 103 7.39 -21.64 -10.52
CA TRP A 103 6.75 -22.36 -11.61
C TRP A 103 5.25 -22.02 -11.72
N ARG A 104 4.52 -22.07 -10.61
CA ARG A 104 3.07 -21.81 -10.64
C ARG A 104 2.74 -20.39 -11.04
N PHE A 105 3.55 -19.38 -10.64
CA PHE A 105 3.33 -18.00 -11.09
C PHE A 105 3.78 -17.78 -12.54
N THR A 106 4.78 -18.49 -13.02
CA THR A 106 5.10 -18.52 -14.46
C THR A 106 3.95 -19.12 -15.26
N LEU A 107 3.39 -20.24 -14.81
CA LEU A 107 2.20 -20.86 -15.41
C LEU A 107 1.02 -19.90 -15.43
N PHE A 108 0.75 -19.22 -14.32
CA PHE A 108 -0.29 -18.21 -14.21
C PHE A 108 -0.09 -17.06 -15.21
N ALA A 109 1.11 -16.51 -15.29
CA ALA A 109 1.43 -15.44 -16.22
C ALA A 109 1.30 -15.88 -17.70
N ASN A 110 1.71 -17.13 -18.03
CA ASN A 110 1.52 -17.67 -19.37
C ASN A 110 0.03 -17.89 -19.67
N GLY A 111 -0.74 -18.43 -18.72
CA GLY A 111 -2.19 -18.57 -18.84
C GLY A 111 -2.92 -17.24 -19.04
N ALA A 112 -2.44 -16.16 -18.41
CA ALA A 112 -2.97 -14.82 -18.64
C ALA A 112 -2.68 -14.33 -20.07
N ALA A 113 -1.50 -14.60 -20.64
CA ALA A 113 -1.18 -14.30 -22.03
C ALA A 113 -2.11 -15.05 -23.00
N GLU A 114 -2.27 -16.37 -22.80
CA GLU A 114 -3.17 -17.19 -23.60
C GLU A 114 -4.62 -16.70 -23.53
N PHE A 115 -5.08 -16.28 -22.33
CA PHE A 115 -6.41 -15.71 -22.14
C PHE A 115 -6.57 -14.38 -22.90
N CYS A 116 -5.57 -13.50 -22.88
CA CYS A 116 -5.57 -12.24 -23.62
C CYS A 116 -5.60 -12.46 -25.15
N TRP A 117 -4.91 -13.45 -25.65
CA TRP A 117 -4.85 -13.73 -27.10
C TRP A 117 -6.10 -14.41 -27.64
N ASN A 118 -6.67 -15.32 -26.87
CA ASN A 118 -7.67 -16.27 -27.39
C ASN A 118 -9.09 -16.06 -26.87
N TYR A 119 -9.29 -15.28 -25.78
CA TYR A 119 -10.62 -15.08 -25.19
C TYR A 119 -11.01 -13.62 -25.03
N TRP A 120 -10.26 -12.85 -24.25
CA TRP A 120 -10.59 -11.42 -24.01
C TRP A 120 -9.37 -10.55 -24.28
N LYS A 121 -9.39 -9.86 -25.41
CA LYS A 121 -8.29 -9.02 -25.88
C LYS A 121 -8.37 -7.62 -25.23
N PRO A 122 -7.53 -7.32 -24.23
CA PRO A 122 -7.43 -5.98 -23.65
C PRO A 122 -6.62 -5.06 -24.55
N GLU A 123 -6.76 -3.74 -24.37
CA GLU A 123 -5.83 -2.74 -24.93
C GLU A 123 -4.58 -2.65 -24.04
N ILE A 124 -4.78 -2.75 -22.70
CA ILE A 124 -3.71 -2.69 -21.70
C ILE A 124 -3.78 -3.92 -20.80
N VAL A 125 -2.63 -4.56 -20.58
CA VAL A 125 -2.41 -5.54 -19.52
C VAL A 125 -1.55 -4.90 -18.45
N HIS A 126 -2.12 -4.70 -17.25
CA HIS A 126 -1.42 -4.16 -16.10
C HIS A 126 -0.92 -5.29 -15.20
N CYS A 127 0.38 -5.53 -15.25
CA CYS A 127 1.09 -6.60 -14.55
C CYS A 127 1.63 -6.11 -13.21
N HIS A 128 1.58 -6.95 -12.16
CA HIS A 128 1.95 -6.56 -10.81
C HIS A 128 3.00 -7.51 -10.21
N ASP A 129 4.18 -6.96 -9.89
CA ASP A 129 5.34 -7.64 -9.30
C ASP A 129 5.85 -8.86 -10.09
N TRP A 130 6.88 -9.51 -9.59
CA TRP A 130 7.59 -10.61 -10.24
C TRP A 130 6.70 -11.79 -10.62
N HIS A 131 5.59 -12.00 -9.90
CA HIS A 131 4.62 -13.08 -10.16
C HIS A 131 4.01 -13.02 -11.56
N THR A 132 3.99 -11.84 -12.14
CA THR A 132 3.53 -11.58 -13.51
C THR A 132 4.68 -11.17 -14.43
N GLY A 133 5.92 -11.29 -13.96
CA GLY A 133 7.11 -10.71 -14.59
C GLY A 133 7.38 -11.20 -16.01
N MET A 134 6.98 -12.44 -16.33
CA MET A 134 7.13 -12.98 -17.69
C MET A 134 6.02 -12.54 -18.67
N LEU A 135 4.90 -12.03 -18.16
CA LEU A 135 3.77 -11.65 -19.01
C LEU A 135 4.12 -10.53 -20.03
N PRO A 136 4.81 -9.44 -19.64
CA PRO A 136 5.27 -8.45 -20.61
C PRO A 136 6.18 -8.99 -21.71
N VAL A 137 6.99 -10.03 -21.42
CA VAL A 137 7.88 -10.67 -22.40
C VAL A 137 7.06 -11.32 -23.53
N TRP A 138 6.03 -12.09 -23.16
CA TRP A 138 5.15 -12.74 -24.15
C TRP A 138 4.30 -11.72 -24.89
N LEU A 139 3.72 -10.74 -24.21
CA LEU A 139 2.87 -9.71 -24.81
C LEU A 139 3.64 -8.76 -25.74
N ASN A 140 4.96 -8.62 -25.58
CA ASN A 140 5.78 -7.79 -26.46
C ASN A 140 5.72 -8.22 -27.96
N GLN A 141 5.27 -9.45 -28.23
CA GLN A 141 5.04 -9.94 -29.59
C GLN A 141 3.65 -9.55 -30.15
N SER A 142 2.81 -8.93 -29.35
CA SER A 142 1.42 -8.57 -29.69
C SER A 142 1.30 -7.06 -29.89
N PRO A 143 1.29 -6.54 -31.12
CA PRO A 143 1.32 -5.10 -31.38
C PRO A 143 0.07 -4.37 -30.87
N ASP A 144 -1.03 -5.08 -30.66
CA ASP A 144 -2.31 -4.51 -30.25
C ASP A 144 -2.53 -4.56 -28.73
N ILE A 145 -1.61 -5.12 -27.96
CA ILE A 145 -1.71 -5.23 -26.50
C ILE A 145 -0.51 -4.52 -25.88
N THR A 146 -0.79 -3.50 -25.09
CA THR A 146 0.25 -2.75 -24.37
C THR A 146 0.37 -3.26 -22.94
N SER A 147 1.59 -3.44 -22.45
CA SER A 147 1.84 -3.86 -21.06
C SER A 147 2.31 -2.69 -20.19
N VAL A 148 1.70 -2.56 -19.02
CA VAL A 148 2.14 -1.72 -17.90
C VAL A 148 2.60 -2.65 -16.79
N PHE A 149 3.72 -2.35 -16.15
CA PHE A 149 4.27 -3.16 -15.06
C PHE A 149 4.47 -2.32 -13.81
N THR A 150 3.82 -2.71 -12.70
CA THR A 150 3.99 -2.05 -11.40
C THR A 150 4.89 -2.85 -10.48
N ILE A 151 5.92 -2.18 -9.95
CA ILE A 151 6.80 -2.67 -8.90
C ILE A 151 6.23 -2.21 -7.55
N HIS A 152 5.69 -3.16 -6.76
CA HIS A 152 5.24 -2.87 -5.39
C HIS A 152 6.37 -3.02 -4.37
N ASN A 153 7.23 -4.02 -4.56
CA ASN A 153 8.40 -4.23 -3.72
C ASN A 153 9.54 -4.87 -4.51
N LEU A 154 10.57 -4.10 -4.80
CA LEU A 154 11.72 -4.53 -5.60
C LEU A 154 12.58 -5.61 -4.91
N ALA A 155 12.49 -5.77 -3.59
CA ALA A 155 13.24 -6.80 -2.87
C ALA A 155 12.84 -8.23 -3.24
N TYR A 156 11.67 -8.43 -3.85
CA TYR A 156 11.19 -9.72 -4.33
C TYR A 156 11.17 -9.73 -5.85
N GLN A 157 12.11 -10.46 -6.48
CA GLN A 157 12.36 -10.34 -7.93
C GLN A 157 11.98 -11.58 -8.76
N GLY A 158 11.69 -12.70 -8.10
CA GLY A 158 11.41 -13.97 -8.76
C GLY A 158 12.64 -14.57 -9.46
N PRO A 159 12.98 -15.83 -9.18
CA PRO A 159 14.19 -16.45 -9.72
C PRO A 159 14.06 -16.71 -11.22
N TRP A 160 15.17 -16.60 -11.95
CA TRP A 160 15.28 -17.12 -13.31
C TRP A 160 15.47 -18.64 -13.28
N ARG A 161 14.67 -19.38 -14.03
CA ARG A 161 14.73 -20.85 -14.09
C ARG A 161 14.99 -21.33 -15.52
N TRP A 162 15.67 -22.44 -15.65
CA TRP A 162 16.04 -23.06 -16.93
C TRP A 162 14.85 -23.32 -17.87
N TYR A 163 13.65 -23.60 -17.33
CA TYR A 163 12.47 -23.84 -18.14
C TYR A 163 11.96 -22.60 -18.85
N LEU A 164 12.26 -21.38 -18.36
CA LEU A 164 11.92 -20.14 -19.02
C LEU A 164 12.59 -20.03 -20.41
N GLU A 165 13.80 -20.53 -20.53
CA GLU A 165 14.52 -20.57 -21.81
C GLU A 165 13.88 -21.49 -22.85
N LYS A 166 13.06 -22.46 -22.40
CA LYS A 166 12.36 -23.41 -23.27
C LYS A 166 10.97 -22.98 -23.70
N ILE A 167 10.32 -22.14 -22.88
CA ILE A 167 8.92 -21.75 -23.11
C ILE A 167 8.78 -20.35 -23.69
N THR A 168 9.87 -19.60 -23.76
CA THR A 168 9.85 -18.24 -24.32
C THR A 168 11.12 -17.97 -25.13
N TRP A 169 11.00 -17.16 -26.17
CA TRP A 169 12.17 -16.56 -26.77
C TRP A 169 12.71 -15.52 -25.77
N CYS A 170 13.88 -15.81 -25.23
CA CYS A 170 14.57 -14.91 -24.31
C CYS A 170 15.90 -14.48 -24.92
N PRO A 171 16.16 -13.19 -25.07
CA PRO A 171 17.46 -12.73 -25.53
C PRO A 171 18.57 -13.27 -24.63
N TRP A 172 19.69 -13.66 -25.19
CA TRP A 172 20.84 -14.25 -24.49
C TRP A 172 21.34 -13.40 -23.30
N TYR A 173 21.20 -12.08 -23.40
CA TYR A 173 21.60 -11.14 -22.33
C TYR A 173 20.63 -11.12 -21.13
N MET A 174 19.46 -11.75 -21.25
CA MET A 174 18.50 -11.91 -20.14
C MET A 174 18.70 -13.23 -19.38
N GLN A 175 19.50 -14.16 -19.92
CA GLN A 175 19.79 -15.43 -19.27
C GLN A 175 20.52 -15.19 -17.95
N GLY A 176 20.01 -15.79 -16.86
CA GLY A 176 20.58 -15.65 -15.52
C GLY A 176 20.09 -14.43 -14.74
N HIS A 177 19.23 -13.59 -15.31
CA HIS A 177 18.54 -12.51 -14.58
C HIS A 177 17.32 -13.07 -13.81
N ASN A 178 16.40 -12.19 -13.44
CA ASN A 178 15.18 -12.54 -12.72
C ASN A 178 13.94 -12.08 -13.51
N THR A 179 12.75 -12.54 -13.12
CA THR A 179 11.51 -12.25 -13.83
C THR A 179 11.07 -10.79 -13.70
N MET A 180 11.43 -10.13 -12.58
CA MET A 180 11.24 -8.68 -12.40
C MET A 180 12.04 -7.88 -13.43
N ALA A 181 13.34 -8.20 -13.61
CA ALA A 181 14.18 -7.56 -14.62
C ALA A 181 13.63 -7.77 -16.04
N ALA A 182 13.11 -8.97 -16.34
CA ALA A 182 12.46 -9.25 -17.61
C ALA A 182 11.24 -8.34 -17.83
N ALA A 183 10.36 -8.20 -16.84
CA ALA A 183 9.22 -7.31 -16.93
C ALA A 183 9.64 -5.84 -17.14
N VAL A 184 10.60 -5.34 -16.38
CA VAL A 184 11.14 -3.97 -16.50
C VAL A 184 11.68 -3.71 -17.90
N GLN A 185 12.37 -4.70 -18.50
CA GLN A 185 12.91 -4.59 -19.85
C GLN A 185 11.80 -4.52 -20.92
N PHE A 186 10.81 -5.41 -20.86
CA PHE A 186 9.87 -5.66 -21.94
C PHE A 186 8.54 -4.93 -21.81
N ALA A 187 8.08 -4.51 -20.62
CA ALA A 187 6.86 -3.73 -20.49
C ALA A 187 6.95 -2.40 -21.25
N ASN A 188 5.86 -1.90 -21.79
CA ASN A 188 5.81 -0.62 -22.48
C ASN A 188 5.95 0.57 -21.53
N LYS A 189 5.38 0.47 -20.34
CA LYS A 189 5.57 1.41 -19.22
C LYS A 189 5.85 0.64 -17.94
N VAL A 190 6.68 1.23 -17.08
CA VAL A 190 6.98 0.72 -15.75
C VAL A 190 6.62 1.80 -14.74
N ASN A 191 5.91 1.43 -13.69
CA ASN A 191 5.72 2.33 -12.58
C ASN A 191 6.01 1.64 -11.25
N THR A 192 6.19 2.44 -10.22
CA THR A 192 6.26 1.99 -8.83
C THR A 192 5.37 2.86 -7.96
N VAL A 193 5.30 2.55 -6.68
CA VAL A 193 4.26 3.03 -5.77
C VAL A 193 4.59 4.35 -5.08
N SER A 194 5.61 5.07 -5.54
CA SER A 194 5.85 6.48 -5.17
C SER A 194 6.87 7.15 -6.11
N PRO A 195 6.77 8.47 -6.35
CA PRO A 195 7.77 9.21 -7.14
C PRO A 195 9.18 9.14 -6.55
N THR A 196 9.31 9.34 -5.24
CA THR A 196 10.61 9.26 -4.55
C THR A 196 11.19 7.85 -4.62
N TYR A 197 10.38 6.80 -4.49
CA TYR A 197 10.85 5.43 -4.62
C TYR A 197 11.30 5.11 -6.05
N ALA A 198 10.63 5.65 -7.07
CA ALA A 198 11.07 5.52 -8.47
C ALA A 198 12.50 6.06 -8.70
N GLU A 199 12.87 7.13 -8.01
CA GLU A 199 14.23 7.65 -8.07
C GLU A 199 15.23 6.84 -7.20
N GLN A 200 14.81 6.42 -6.01
CA GLN A 200 15.63 5.65 -5.09
C GLN A 200 16.05 4.29 -5.67
N ILE A 201 15.17 3.56 -6.33
CA ILE A 201 15.48 2.24 -6.91
C ILE A 201 16.45 2.28 -8.09
N LYS A 202 16.75 3.47 -8.62
CA LYS A 202 17.83 3.68 -9.60
C LYS A 202 19.23 3.75 -8.97
N THR A 203 19.31 3.68 -7.63
CA THR A 203 20.58 3.79 -6.89
C THR A 203 21.02 2.44 -6.32
N PRO A 204 22.33 2.18 -6.14
CA PRO A 204 22.83 0.92 -5.59
C PRO A 204 22.26 0.57 -4.20
N THR A 205 21.86 1.58 -3.41
CA THR A 205 21.33 1.37 -2.05
C THR A 205 19.96 0.73 -2.05
N TYR A 206 19.13 0.98 -3.08
CA TYR A 206 17.73 0.55 -3.13
C TYR A 206 17.37 -0.25 -4.38
N GLY A 207 18.31 -0.40 -5.33
CA GLY A 207 18.04 -0.99 -6.65
C GLY A 207 18.12 -2.50 -6.71
N GLU A 208 18.48 -3.17 -5.60
CA GLU A 208 18.46 -4.64 -5.46
C GLU A 208 19.17 -5.34 -6.64
N GLN A 209 20.32 -4.81 -7.05
CA GLN A 209 21.18 -5.30 -8.13
C GLN A 209 20.63 -5.10 -9.56
N ILE A 210 19.49 -4.42 -9.74
CA ILE A 210 18.96 -4.05 -11.06
C ILE A 210 18.86 -2.53 -11.27
N GLU A 211 19.52 -1.72 -10.42
CA GLU A 211 19.57 -0.25 -10.53
C GLU A 211 20.11 0.24 -11.89
N GLY A 212 21.04 -0.49 -12.47
CA GLY A 212 21.55 -0.18 -13.80
C GLY A 212 20.46 -0.28 -14.88
N LEU A 213 19.63 -1.32 -14.84
CA LEU A 213 18.48 -1.48 -15.74
C LEU A 213 17.43 -0.40 -15.48
N LEU A 214 17.08 -0.14 -14.20
CA LEU A 214 16.11 0.87 -13.83
C LEU A 214 16.55 2.29 -14.24
N SER A 215 17.84 2.59 -14.17
CA SER A 215 18.41 3.83 -14.67
C SER A 215 18.35 3.91 -16.21
N PHE A 216 18.65 2.79 -16.89
CA PHE A 216 18.68 2.70 -18.34
C PHE A 216 17.30 2.94 -18.98
N ILE A 217 16.23 2.43 -18.38
CA ILE A 217 14.87 2.61 -18.92
C ILE A 217 14.36 4.06 -18.82
N GLY A 218 15.03 4.92 -18.05
CA GLY A 218 14.83 6.37 -18.01
C GLY A 218 13.37 6.78 -17.78
N GLY A 219 12.83 7.58 -18.70
CA GLY A 219 11.44 8.08 -18.66
C GLY A 219 10.33 7.03 -18.82
N LYS A 220 10.68 5.75 -19.03
CA LYS A 220 9.72 4.66 -18.99
C LYS A 220 9.26 4.35 -17.57
N LEU A 221 10.10 4.64 -16.55
CA LEU A 221 9.81 4.46 -15.13
C LEU A 221 9.19 5.72 -14.54
N SER A 222 8.07 5.57 -13.86
CA SER A 222 7.39 6.62 -13.09
C SER A 222 6.99 6.11 -11.71
N GLY A 223 6.55 7.01 -10.82
CA GLY A 223 6.03 6.65 -9.51
C GLY A 223 4.63 7.24 -9.30
N ILE A 224 3.70 6.44 -8.79
CA ILE A 224 2.33 6.85 -8.45
C ILE A 224 2.04 6.39 -7.04
N ILE A 225 1.66 7.31 -6.14
CA ILE A 225 1.35 7.00 -4.75
C ILE A 225 0.05 6.17 -4.68
N ASN A 226 0.07 5.13 -3.85
CA ASN A 226 -1.13 4.37 -3.53
C ASN A 226 -2.14 5.23 -2.76
N GLY A 227 -3.42 4.97 -2.97
CA GLY A 227 -4.48 5.58 -2.20
C GLY A 227 -4.80 4.81 -0.91
N ILE A 228 -5.69 5.40 -0.13
CA ILE A 228 -6.43 4.73 0.95
C ILE A 228 -7.92 4.72 0.63
N ASP A 229 -8.63 3.74 1.13
CA ASP A 229 -10.09 3.72 1.06
C ASP A 229 -10.66 4.69 2.09
N THR A 230 -11.06 5.87 1.61
CA THR A 230 -11.57 6.96 2.45
C THR A 230 -13.02 6.75 2.93
N GLU A 231 -13.72 5.75 2.41
CA GLU A 231 -15.04 5.32 2.93
C GLU A 231 -14.84 4.39 4.13
N ILE A 232 -13.89 3.45 4.01
CA ILE A 232 -13.56 2.50 5.08
C ILE A 232 -12.76 3.17 6.21
N TYR A 233 -11.78 4.02 5.86
CA TYR A 233 -10.95 4.77 6.81
C TYR A 233 -11.44 6.21 6.95
N ASP A 234 -12.62 6.36 7.56
CA ASP A 234 -13.24 7.65 7.81
C ASP A 234 -13.57 7.85 9.30
N PRO A 235 -12.84 8.72 10.02
CA PRO A 235 -13.07 8.93 11.44
C PRO A 235 -14.47 9.50 11.77
N ALA A 236 -15.18 10.05 10.77
CA ALA A 236 -16.57 10.50 10.94
C ALA A 236 -17.57 9.33 11.01
N ASN A 237 -17.24 8.17 10.44
CA ASN A 237 -18.16 7.03 10.30
C ASN A 237 -17.59 5.68 10.72
N ASP A 238 -16.35 5.64 11.25
CA ASP A 238 -15.69 4.39 11.63
C ASP A 238 -16.34 3.75 12.87
N LYS A 239 -16.92 2.59 12.69
CA LYS A 239 -17.59 1.80 13.75
C LYS A 239 -16.63 1.18 14.77
N TYR A 240 -15.32 1.18 14.49
CA TYR A 240 -14.30 0.57 15.36
C TYR A 240 -13.73 1.54 16.38
N ILE A 241 -13.95 2.84 16.24
CA ILE A 241 -13.49 3.84 17.18
C ILE A 241 -14.60 4.18 18.20
N THR A 242 -14.20 4.64 19.37
CA THR A 242 -15.14 4.92 20.48
C THR A 242 -15.99 6.16 20.22
N GLN A 243 -15.37 7.20 19.69
CA GLN A 243 -16.00 8.48 19.37
C GLN A 243 -15.64 8.88 17.95
N THR A 244 -16.64 9.04 17.10
CA THR A 244 -16.46 9.62 15.76
C THR A 244 -16.10 11.09 15.85
N PHE A 245 -15.32 11.57 14.88
CA PHE A 245 -14.87 12.97 14.83
C PHE A 245 -14.53 13.39 13.40
N THR A 246 -14.48 14.69 13.19
CA THR A 246 -14.04 15.31 11.94
C THR A 246 -12.90 16.29 12.22
N ILE A 247 -12.39 16.95 11.19
CA ILE A 247 -11.40 18.01 11.32
C ILE A 247 -11.91 19.18 12.19
N ASP A 248 -13.23 19.47 12.13
CA ASP A 248 -13.87 20.55 12.89
C ASP A 248 -14.20 20.16 14.34
N THR A 249 -14.26 18.85 14.64
CA THR A 249 -14.57 18.32 15.97
C THR A 249 -13.39 17.53 16.53
N LEU A 250 -12.16 17.94 16.21
CA LEU A 250 -10.92 17.23 16.54
C LEU A 250 -10.70 17.03 18.05
N ASP A 251 -11.26 17.90 18.90
CA ASP A 251 -11.25 17.78 20.37
C ASP A 251 -11.96 16.52 20.88
N GLN A 252 -12.96 16.00 20.14
CA GLN A 252 -13.63 14.74 20.45
C GLN A 252 -12.70 13.52 20.40
N ARG A 253 -11.59 13.64 19.67
CA ARG A 253 -10.54 12.63 19.59
C ARG A 253 -9.96 12.22 20.94
N LYS A 254 -10.05 13.10 21.96
CA LYS A 254 -9.64 12.83 23.33
C LYS A 254 -10.33 11.60 23.92
N ALA A 255 -11.61 11.35 23.58
CA ALA A 255 -12.33 10.17 24.05
C ALA A 255 -11.72 8.88 23.51
N ASN A 256 -11.28 8.87 22.24
CA ASN A 256 -10.60 7.72 21.63
C ASN A 256 -9.25 7.42 22.31
N LYS A 257 -8.52 8.46 22.70
CA LYS A 257 -7.25 8.28 23.41
C LYS A 257 -7.47 7.64 24.79
N ILE A 258 -8.44 8.11 25.56
CA ILE A 258 -8.79 7.56 26.87
C ILE A 258 -9.21 6.10 26.72
N ALA A 259 -10.14 5.80 25.80
CA ALA A 259 -10.61 4.45 25.57
C ALA A 259 -9.48 3.50 25.10
N LEU A 260 -8.56 3.98 24.25
CA LEU A 260 -7.38 3.19 23.86
C LEU A 260 -6.48 2.89 25.06
N GLN A 261 -6.18 3.89 25.90
CA GLN A 261 -5.36 3.69 27.10
C GLN A 261 -5.96 2.63 28.04
N GLU A 262 -7.27 2.69 28.29
CA GLU A 262 -8.00 1.69 29.08
C GLU A 262 -7.92 0.30 28.47
N GLU A 263 -8.21 0.18 27.16
CA GLU A 263 -8.23 -1.09 26.43
C GLU A 263 -6.86 -1.78 26.44
N VAL A 264 -5.78 -1.01 26.23
CA VAL A 264 -4.43 -1.59 26.10
C VAL A 264 -3.67 -1.64 27.45
N GLY A 265 -4.32 -1.28 28.56
CA GLY A 265 -3.74 -1.35 29.91
C GLY A 265 -2.67 -0.29 30.18
N LEU A 266 -2.75 0.87 29.54
CA LEU A 266 -1.95 2.04 29.87
C LEU A 266 -2.61 2.87 30.95
N GLU A 267 -1.81 3.64 31.67
CA GLU A 267 -2.33 4.64 32.63
C GLU A 267 -3.18 5.68 31.88
N VAL A 268 -4.41 5.89 32.34
CA VAL A 268 -5.33 6.85 31.72
C VAL A 268 -4.86 8.27 32.02
N ASN A 269 -4.23 8.89 31.03
CA ASN A 269 -3.73 10.25 31.09
C ASN A 269 -3.86 10.93 29.73
N SER A 270 -4.91 11.73 29.55
CA SER A 270 -5.14 12.44 28.31
C SER A 270 -4.06 13.46 27.94
N ASN A 271 -3.19 13.84 28.88
CA ASN A 271 -2.10 14.79 28.66
C ASN A 271 -0.77 14.10 28.32
N ALA A 272 -0.60 12.80 28.61
CA ALA A 272 0.58 12.05 28.22
C ALA A 272 0.71 12.01 26.68
N PHE A 273 1.94 12.10 26.16
CA PHE A 273 2.21 11.94 24.74
C PHE A 273 2.15 10.47 24.35
N LEU A 274 1.11 10.05 23.64
CA LEU A 274 0.89 8.64 23.26
C LEU A 274 1.34 8.40 21.81
N ILE A 275 2.34 7.54 21.65
CA ILE A 275 2.89 7.12 20.34
C ILE A 275 2.35 5.75 19.99
N GLY A 276 1.83 5.60 18.77
CA GLY A 276 1.38 4.34 18.18
C GLY A 276 2.34 3.82 17.12
N MET A 277 2.44 2.50 17.00
CA MET A 277 3.13 1.82 15.91
C MET A 277 2.34 0.58 15.50
N VAL A 278 1.92 0.51 14.23
CA VAL A 278 1.21 -0.63 13.64
C VAL A 278 2.01 -1.13 12.45
N THR A 279 2.68 -2.29 12.58
CA THR A 279 3.61 -2.74 11.56
C THR A 279 3.95 -4.23 11.67
N ARG A 280 4.55 -4.80 10.62
CA ARG A 280 5.30 -6.05 10.74
C ARG A 280 6.60 -5.81 11.51
N LEU A 281 6.92 -6.68 12.46
CA LEU A 281 8.13 -6.57 13.26
C LEU A 281 9.32 -7.19 12.52
N VAL A 282 9.84 -6.42 11.55
CA VAL A 282 10.98 -6.80 10.70
C VAL A 282 11.96 -5.63 10.59
N GLU A 283 13.22 -5.90 10.20
CA GLU A 283 14.26 -4.88 10.06
C GLU A 283 13.85 -3.77 9.09
N GLN A 284 13.19 -4.11 7.99
CA GLN A 284 12.66 -3.14 7.02
C GLN A 284 11.86 -2.01 7.68
N LYS A 285 11.11 -2.31 8.73
CA LYS A 285 10.26 -1.35 9.45
C LYS A 285 10.98 -0.59 10.57
N GLY A 286 12.30 -0.74 10.67
CA GLY A 286 13.14 0.00 11.62
C GLY A 286 13.07 -0.51 13.05
N MET A 287 12.70 -1.79 13.26
CA MET A 287 12.63 -2.38 14.61
C MET A 287 13.98 -2.37 15.33
N ASP A 288 15.07 -2.52 14.60
CA ASP A 288 16.42 -2.42 15.10
C ASP A 288 16.75 -1.01 15.65
N LEU A 289 16.29 0.06 14.96
CA LEU A 289 16.43 1.43 15.47
C LEU A 289 15.56 1.67 16.72
N VAL A 290 14.29 1.24 16.68
CA VAL A 290 13.34 1.42 17.78
C VAL A 290 13.89 0.80 19.06
N LEU A 291 14.37 -0.44 19.00
CA LEU A 291 14.91 -1.15 20.17
C LEU A 291 16.16 -0.49 20.77
N GLN A 292 16.97 0.18 19.95
CA GLN A 292 18.16 0.88 20.43
C GLN A 292 17.85 2.16 21.21
N ILE A 293 16.70 2.80 20.97
CA ILE A 293 16.39 4.12 21.54
C ILE A 293 15.17 4.15 22.46
N LEU A 294 14.23 3.21 22.31
CA LEU A 294 12.93 3.32 22.97
C LEU A 294 13.03 3.23 24.49
N ASP A 295 13.91 2.37 25.02
CA ASP A 295 14.18 2.28 26.46
C ASP A 295 14.64 3.64 27.01
N ARG A 296 15.61 4.25 26.36
CA ARG A 296 16.12 5.57 26.73
C ARG A 296 15.04 6.65 26.60
N PHE A 297 14.25 6.63 25.52
CA PHE A 297 13.15 7.59 25.32
C PHE A 297 12.12 7.48 26.45
N MET A 298 11.69 6.26 26.80
CA MET A 298 10.75 6.02 27.89
C MET A 298 11.30 6.41 29.26
N ALA A 299 12.59 6.26 29.48
CA ALA A 299 13.23 6.64 30.75
C ALA A 299 13.31 8.17 30.94
N TYR A 300 13.48 8.94 29.86
CA TYR A 300 13.65 10.40 29.92
C TYR A 300 12.38 11.21 29.70
N THR A 301 11.27 10.58 29.29
CA THR A 301 10.00 11.26 29.04
C THR A 301 8.88 10.67 29.87
N ASP A 302 7.75 11.36 29.90
CA ASP A 302 6.47 10.87 30.45
C ASP A 302 5.57 10.25 29.36
N ALA A 303 6.12 9.98 28.17
CA ALA A 303 5.39 9.43 27.03
C ALA A 303 4.86 8.02 27.28
N GLN A 304 3.85 7.67 26.54
CA GLN A 304 3.29 6.31 26.43
C GLN A 304 3.51 5.76 25.01
N PHE A 305 3.57 4.43 24.91
CA PHE A 305 3.82 3.76 23.64
C PHE A 305 2.94 2.52 23.49
N VAL A 306 2.29 2.36 22.34
CA VAL A 306 1.52 1.17 21.97
C VAL A 306 2.00 0.60 20.64
N LEU A 307 2.30 -0.70 20.61
CA LEU A 307 2.71 -1.46 19.43
C LEU A 307 1.65 -2.51 19.11
N LEU A 308 1.27 -2.59 17.83
CA LEU A 308 0.47 -3.66 17.26
C LEU A 308 1.17 -4.27 16.05
N GLY A 309 1.41 -5.57 16.05
CA GLY A 309 1.98 -6.27 14.90
C GLY A 309 2.67 -7.57 15.28
N THR A 310 3.06 -8.34 14.26
CA THR A 310 3.82 -9.59 14.39
C THR A 310 4.97 -9.61 13.40
N GLY A 311 5.95 -10.48 13.61
CA GLY A 311 7.08 -10.63 12.70
C GLY A 311 8.16 -11.56 13.23
N ASP A 312 9.40 -11.09 13.23
CA ASP A 312 10.53 -11.87 13.71
C ASP A 312 10.45 -12.06 15.22
N ARG A 313 10.53 -13.29 15.67
CA ARG A 313 10.43 -13.68 17.10
C ARG A 313 11.42 -12.93 17.99
N SER A 314 12.60 -12.60 17.46
CA SER A 314 13.58 -11.83 18.20
C SER A 314 13.06 -10.43 18.55
N TYR A 315 12.47 -9.73 17.56
CA TYR A 315 11.88 -8.42 17.78
C TYR A 315 10.63 -8.48 18.67
N GLU A 316 9.78 -9.49 18.48
CA GLU A 316 8.62 -9.72 19.34
C GLU A 316 9.03 -9.89 20.81
N THR A 317 10.01 -10.75 21.07
CA THR A 317 10.52 -11.02 22.43
C THR A 317 11.13 -9.77 23.06
N GLN A 318 11.96 -9.03 22.34
CA GLN A 318 12.62 -7.82 22.86
C GLN A 318 11.59 -6.71 23.15
N MET A 319 10.60 -6.51 22.29
CA MET A 319 9.54 -5.52 22.52
C MET A 319 8.66 -5.88 23.72
N TRP A 320 8.34 -7.17 23.89
CA TRP A 320 7.59 -7.63 25.06
C TRP A 320 8.38 -7.43 26.35
N GLN A 321 9.68 -7.77 26.38
CA GLN A 321 10.57 -7.53 27.52
C GLN A 321 10.72 -6.05 27.85
N LEU A 322 10.80 -5.20 26.82
CA LEU A 322 10.86 -3.76 27.01
C LEU A 322 9.56 -3.22 27.61
N ALA A 323 8.41 -3.62 27.08
CA ALA A 323 7.11 -3.20 27.61
C ALA A 323 6.91 -3.61 29.07
N SER A 324 7.40 -4.78 29.48
CA SER A 324 7.31 -5.25 30.87
C SER A 324 8.10 -4.40 31.88
N ARG A 325 9.08 -3.59 31.41
CA ARG A 325 9.82 -2.64 32.24
C ARG A 325 9.06 -1.32 32.51
N TYR A 326 8.05 -1.04 31.70
CA TYR A 326 7.26 0.20 31.76
C TYR A 326 5.76 -0.09 31.91
N PRO A 327 5.32 -0.78 32.98
CA PRO A 327 3.91 -1.08 33.19
C PRO A 327 3.09 0.22 33.25
N GLY A 328 1.94 0.22 32.60
CA GLY A 328 1.06 1.39 32.48
C GLY A 328 1.55 2.47 31.47
N ARG A 329 2.76 2.31 30.91
CA ARG A 329 3.31 3.26 29.93
C ARG A 329 3.65 2.65 28.57
N MET A 330 3.87 1.34 28.52
CA MET A 330 4.08 0.61 27.25
C MET A 330 3.14 -0.57 27.16
N ALA A 331 2.57 -0.76 25.96
CA ALA A 331 1.74 -1.91 25.62
C ALA A 331 2.17 -2.51 24.26
N THR A 332 2.23 -3.84 24.19
CA THR A 332 2.64 -4.56 23.00
C THR A 332 1.65 -5.67 22.70
N TYR A 333 1.03 -5.61 21.52
CA TYR A 333 0.06 -6.56 21.00
C TYR A 333 0.67 -7.31 19.80
N LEU A 334 1.11 -8.55 20.03
CA LEU A 334 1.80 -9.38 19.05
C LEU A 334 0.79 -10.21 18.23
N LEU A 335 -0.08 -9.52 17.51
CA LEU A 335 -1.12 -10.11 16.69
C LEU A 335 -1.54 -9.17 15.55
N TYR A 336 -2.29 -9.71 14.59
CA TYR A 336 -3.00 -8.91 13.59
C TYR A 336 -4.41 -8.58 14.10
N ASN A 337 -4.75 -7.29 14.16
CA ASN A 337 -6.09 -6.84 14.55
C ASN A 337 -6.44 -5.49 13.90
N ASP A 338 -7.28 -5.53 12.85
CA ASP A 338 -7.69 -4.34 12.11
C ASP A 338 -8.46 -3.35 13.00
N ALA A 339 -9.37 -3.83 13.84
CA ALA A 339 -10.14 -2.98 14.72
C ALA A 339 -9.26 -2.21 15.73
N LEU A 340 -8.27 -2.89 16.33
CA LEU A 340 -7.30 -2.24 17.23
C LEU A 340 -6.40 -1.26 16.47
N SER A 341 -6.01 -1.56 15.22
CA SER A 341 -5.21 -0.63 14.42
C SER A 341 -5.93 0.70 14.21
N ARG A 342 -7.23 0.69 13.93
CA ARG A 342 -8.03 1.92 13.79
C ARG A 342 -8.13 2.70 15.08
N ARG A 343 -8.31 2.01 16.21
CA ARG A 343 -8.29 2.66 17.53
C ARG A 343 -6.93 3.27 17.86
N ILE A 344 -5.83 2.63 17.41
CA ILE A 344 -4.48 3.20 17.53
C ILE A 344 -4.36 4.47 16.68
N TYR A 345 -4.78 4.46 15.41
CA TYR A 345 -4.77 5.68 14.58
C TYR A 345 -5.62 6.80 15.20
N ALA A 346 -6.80 6.47 15.74
CA ALA A 346 -7.70 7.45 16.31
C ALA A 346 -7.27 7.95 17.71
N GLY A 347 -6.60 7.11 18.52
CA GLY A 347 -6.28 7.40 19.91
C GLY A 347 -4.87 7.94 20.17
N THR A 348 -3.91 7.70 19.27
CA THR A 348 -2.52 8.13 19.46
C THR A 348 -2.26 9.57 19.01
N ASP A 349 -1.40 10.30 19.71
CA ASP A 349 -1.00 11.65 19.31
C ASP A 349 -0.03 11.63 18.15
N ALA A 350 0.89 10.66 18.15
CA ALA A 350 1.85 10.46 17.08
C ALA A 350 1.88 9.00 16.61
N PHE A 351 2.29 8.80 15.36
CA PHE A 351 2.40 7.50 14.71
C PHE A 351 3.82 7.28 14.17
N LEU A 352 4.49 6.22 14.60
CA LEU A 352 5.90 5.99 14.34
C LEU A 352 6.11 5.06 13.13
N MET A 353 6.90 5.50 12.13
CA MET A 353 7.33 4.71 10.97
C MET A 353 8.81 4.98 10.61
N PRO A 354 9.78 4.42 11.35
CA PRO A 354 11.21 4.66 11.13
C PRO A 354 11.82 3.72 10.10
N SER A 355 11.11 3.45 9.02
CA SER A 355 11.44 2.41 8.03
C SER A 355 12.82 2.58 7.40
N ARG A 356 13.57 1.48 7.23
CA ARG A 356 14.82 1.43 6.49
C ARG A 356 14.60 1.75 5.02
N PHE A 357 13.56 1.18 4.44
CA PHE A 357 12.99 1.56 3.14
C PHE A 357 11.48 1.34 3.16
N GLU A 358 10.76 2.18 2.44
CA GLU A 358 9.30 2.14 2.37
C GLU A 358 8.85 2.51 0.96
N PRO A 359 8.52 1.54 0.10
CA PRO A 359 8.12 1.84 -1.28
C PRO A 359 6.99 2.87 -1.36
N CYS A 360 5.93 2.69 -0.64
CA CYS A 360 4.85 3.66 -0.49
C CYS A 360 4.57 3.97 0.99
N GLY A 361 4.24 2.94 1.75
CA GLY A 361 3.58 3.09 3.04
C GLY A 361 2.11 3.46 2.88
N ILE A 362 1.28 2.91 3.74
CA ILE A 362 -0.17 3.20 3.80
C ILE A 362 -0.53 3.70 5.20
N SER A 363 0.10 3.17 6.22
CA SER A 363 -0.21 3.46 7.63
C SER A 363 -0.02 4.93 8.01
N GLN A 364 0.94 5.66 7.41
CA GLN A 364 1.10 7.10 7.63
C GLN A 364 -0.05 7.91 7.05
N MET A 365 -0.61 7.49 5.92
CA MET A 365 -1.78 8.15 5.33
C MET A 365 -3.03 7.91 6.19
N MET A 366 -3.20 6.68 6.71
CA MET A 366 -4.25 6.37 7.68
C MET A 366 -4.06 7.18 8.97
N ALA A 367 -2.85 7.27 9.51
CA ALA A 367 -2.54 8.07 10.68
C ALA A 367 -2.88 9.55 10.48
N LEU A 368 -2.48 10.14 9.35
CA LEU A 368 -2.84 11.51 8.96
C LEU A 368 -4.37 11.68 8.91
N ARG A 369 -5.08 10.76 8.25
CA ARG A 369 -6.55 10.80 8.13
C ARG A 369 -7.25 10.80 9.49
N TYR A 370 -6.69 10.10 10.49
CA TYR A 370 -7.21 10.03 11.87
C TYR A 370 -6.58 11.07 12.81
N GLY A 371 -5.80 12.01 12.31
CA GLY A 371 -5.18 13.06 13.12
C GLY A 371 -4.07 12.58 14.06
N SER A 372 -3.47 11.42 13.80
CA SER A 372 -2.23 10.99 14.47
C SER A 372 -1.04 11.50 13.67
N VAL A 373 -0.17 12.29 14.30
CA VAL A 373 0.94 12.97 13.61
C VAL A 373 2.06 11.99 13.30
N PRO A 374 2.44 11.75 12.02
CA PRO A 374 3.49 10.82 11.68
C PRO A 374 4.87 11.28 12.14
N ILE A 375 5.66 10.34 12.67
CA ILE A 375 7.11 10.47 12.90
C ILE A 375 7.76 9.46 11.96
N VAL A 376 8.40 9.92 10.89
CA VAL A 376 8.85 9.06 9.80
C VAL A 376 10.30 9.31 9.40
N ARG A 377 10.97 8.27 8.88
CA ARG A 377 12.20 8.47 8.14
C ARG A 377 11.88 8.92 6.72
N ARG A 378 12.67 9.85 6.16
CA ARG A 378 12.52 10.33 4.78
C ARG A 378 13.05 9.27 3.80
N THR A 379 12.16 8.36 3.38
CA THR A 379 12.47 7.31 2.39
C THR A 379 11.21 6.92 1.62
N GLY A 380 11.34 6.70 0.31
CA GLY A 380 10.27 6.30 -0.59
C GLY A 380 9.02 7.13 -0.41
N GLY A 381 7.85 6.48 -0.37
CA GLY A 381 6.56 7.16 -0.25
C GLY A 381 6.34 7.94 1.05
N LEU A 382 7.16 7.74 2.09
CA LEU A 382 7.10 8.58 3.28
C LEU A 382 7.57 10.03 3.00
N VAL A 383 8.47 10.23 2.02
CA VAL A 383 8.86 11.58 1.54
C VAL A 383 7.69 12.25 0.82
N ASP A 384 6.96 11.49 0.03
CA ASP A 384 5.91 12.01 -0.84
C ASP A 384 4.61 12.30 -0.07
N THR A 385 4.43 11.69 1.12
CA THR A 385 3.19 11.77 1.90
C THR A 385 3.30 12.55 3.21
N VAL A 386 4.52 12.75 3.75
CA VAL A 386 4.75 13.44 5.01
C VAL A 386 5.78 14.54 4.83
N SER A 387 5.35 15.79 4.92
CA SER A 387 6.23 16.95 4.94
C SER A 387 6.65 17.29 6.37
N HIS A 388 7.92 17.67 6.54
CA HIS A 388 8.47 18.01 7.86
C HIS A 388 7.80 19.24 8.45
N TYR A 389 7.43 19.18 9.73
CA TYR A 389 6.83 20.29 10.45
C TYR A 389 7.81 21.46 10.60
N ASP A 390 7.41 22.61 10.09
CA ASP A 390 8.08 23.89 10.24
C ASP A 390 7.22 24.82 11.13
N PRO A 391 7.63 25.03 12.39
CA PRO A 391 6.86 25.88 13.31
C PRO A 391 6.91 27.36 12.97
N VAL A 392 7.89 27.81 12.17
CA VAL A 392 8.05 29.23 11.80
C VAL A 392 7.05 29.60 10.71
N ASN A 393 6.92 28.73 9.70
CA ASN A 393 6.01 28.93 8.58
C ASN A 393 4.65 28.26 8.77
N GLU A 394 4.44 27.61 9.92
CA GLU A 394 3.23 26.83 10.26
C GLU A 394 2.88 25.80 9.17
N ALA A 395 3.89 25.17 8.61
CA ALA A 395 3.79 24.23 7.50
C ALA A 395 4.14 22.81 7.92
N GLY A 396 3.88 21.84 7.01
CA GLY A 396 4.18 20.43 7.21
C GLY A 396 3.06 19.65 7.88
N THR A 397 3.21 18.29 7.84
CA THR A 397 2.19 17.34 8.29
C THR A 397 2.70 16.33 9.31
N GLY A 398 4.02 16.31 9.60
CA GLY A 398 4.61 15.37 10.55
C GLY A 398 6.07 15.70 10.88
N TYR A 399 6.70 14.83 11.63
CA TYR A 399 8.10 14.95 12.00
C TYR A 399 8.95 13.98 11.18
N CYS A 400 10.00 14.48 10.52
CA CYS A 400 10.84 13.68 9.64
C CYS A 400 12.30 13.69 10.11
N PHE A 401 13.00 12.57 9.90
CA PHE A 401 14.45 12.45 10.04
C PHE A 401 15.04 11.79 8.79
N ASP A 402 16.33 12.02 8.51
CA ASP A 402 16.95 11.62 7.24
C ASP A 402 17.79 10.34 7.37
N ARG A 403 18.77 10.32 8.27
CA ARG A 403 19.72 9.20 8.38
C ARG A 403 19.10 8.02 9.11
N TYR A 404 19.40 6.82 8.64
CA TYR A 404 18.98 5.58 9.32
C TYR A 404 19.92 5.33 10.53
N GLU A 405 19.78 6.22 11.52
CA GLU A 405 20.63 6.25 12.71
C GLU A 405 19.79 6.39 13.99
N PRO A 406 20.14 5.67 15.08
CA PRO A 406 19.37 5.70 16.33
C PRO A 406 19.20 7.10 16.91
N LEU A 407 20.25 7.94 16.86
CA LEU A 407 20.19 9.30 17.41
C LEU A 407 19.32 10.25 16.58
N ASP A 408 19.25 10.07 15.28
CA ASP A 408 18.36 10.87 14.43
C ASP A 408 16.89 10.57 14.77
N LEU A 409 16.55 9.29 14.90
CA LEU A 409 15.22 8.86 15.35
C LEU A 409 14.91 9.39 16.76
N PHE A 410 15.82 9.21 17.71
CA PHE A 410 15.65 9.69 19.09
C PHE A 410 15.38 11.20 19.13
N THR A 411 16.21 11.99 18.43
CA THR A 411 16.06 13.44 18.35
C THR A 411 14.73 13.84 17.73
N CYS A 412 14.30 13.15 16.67
CA CYS A 412 13.01 13.38 16.03
C CYS A 412 11.85 13.11 16.99
N MET A 413 11.89 12.01 17.73
CA MET A 413 10.88 11.67 18.75
C MET A 413 10.84 12.70 19.90
N ILE A 414 11.99 13.18 20.39
CA ILE A 414 12.06 14.24 21.39
C ILE A 414 11.46 15.54 20.89
N ARG A 415 11.75 15.94 19.62
CA ARG A 415 11.15 17.14 19.03
C ARG A 415 9.63 17.03 18.93
N ALA A 416 9.10 15.85 18.58
CA ALA A 416 7.67 15.62 18.52
C ALA A 416 7.03 15.67 19.93
N TRP A 417 7.67 15.05 20.92
CA TRP A 417 7.23 15.09 22.32
C TRP A 417 7.23 16.50 22.88
N GLU A 418 8.27 17.32 22.64
CA GLU A 418 8.30 18.73 23.02
C GLU A 418 7.25 19.54 22.26
N GLY A 419 7.09 19.31 20.93
CA GLY A 419 6.07 19.99 20.10
C GLY A 419 4.65 19.73 20.57
N PHE A 420 4.36 18.54 21.12
CA PHE A 420 3.05 18.18 21.65
C PHE A 420 2.61 19.04 22.86
N ARG A 421 3.55 19.67 23.56
CA ARG A 421 3.25 20.59 24.68
C ARG A 421 2.58 21.86 24.20
N PHE A 422 2.78 22.26 22.96
CA PHE A 422 2.15 23.42 22.33
C PHE A 422 0.84 23.00 21.67
N LYS A 423 -0.20 22.81 22.48
CA LYS A 423 -1.48 22.21 22.05
C LYS A 423 -2.15 22.89 20.86
N PRO A 424 -2.24 24.23 20.78
CA PRO A 424 -2.84 24.90 19.61
C PRO A 424 -2.08 24.57 18.32
N GLN A 425 -0.75 24.65 18.31
CA GLN A 425 0.08 24.34 17.15
C GLN A 425 0.00 22.87 16.77
N TRP A 426 -0.08 21.98 17.77
CA TRP A 426 -0.26 20.54 17.54
C TRP A 426 -1.61 20.24 16.87
N GLN A 427 -2.69 20.91 17.30
CA GLN A 427 -4.00 20.76 16.67
C GLN A 427 -4.00 21.25 15.21
N GLU A 428 -3.36 22.37 14.93
CA GLU A 428 -3.22 22.85 13.55
C GLU A 428 -2.38 21.90 12.68
N LEU A 429 -1.34 21.27 13.25
CA LEU A 429 -0.57 20.21 12.57
C LEU A 429 -1.45 19.00 12.27
N GLN A 430 -2.29 18.56 13.21
CA GLN A 430 -3.26 17.48 13.01
C GLN A 430 -4.27 17.81 11.91
N LYS A 431 -4.84 19.03 11.91
CA LYS A 431 -5.78 19.48 10.87
C LYS A 431 -5.14 19.49 9.48
N ARG A 432 -3.91 19.98 9.34
CA ARG A 432 -3.17 19.92 8.06
C ARG A 432 -2.95 18.50 7.59
N GLY A 433 -2.66 17.57 8.51
CA GLY A 433 -2.57 16.15 8.20
C GLY A 433 -3.89 15.57 7.71
N MET A 434 -4.98 15.84 8.42
CA MET A 434 -6.32 15.36 8.08
C MET A 434 -6.88 15.95 6.77
N SER A 435 -6.42 17.13 6.37
CA SER A 435 -6.84 17.78 5.11
C SER A 435 -6.15 17.21 3.87
N GLN A 436 -5.14 16.34 4.02
CA GLN A 436 -4.48 15.71 2.88
C GLN A 436 -5.43 14.73 2.19
N ASN A 437 -5.46 14.77 0.86
CA ASN A 437 -6.28 13.86 0.05
C ASN A 437 -5.42 12.72 -0.52
N PHE A 438 -5.45 11.56 0.14
CA PHE A 438 -4.83 10.32 -0.32
C PHE A 438 -5.87 9.29 -0.77
N SER A 439 -7.01 9.72 -1.29
CA SER A 439 -8.03 8.79 -1.79
C SER A 439 -7.53 8.01 -3.01
N TRP A 440 -8.05 6.80 -3.22
CA TRP A 440 -7.80 6.03 -4.44
C TRP A 440 -8.26 6.77 -5.71
N TYR A 441 -9.20 7.70 -5.60
CA TYR A 441 -9.62 8.53 -6.74
C TYR A 441 -8.48 9.39 -7.26
N GLU A 442 -7.68 10.01 -6.38
CA GLU A 442 -6.50 10.80 -6.80
C GLU A 442 -5.43 9.92 -7.45
N SER A 443 -5.15 8.73 -6.87
CA SER A 443 -4.24 7.78 -7.48
C SER A 443 -4.74 7.31 -8.85
N ALA A 444 -6.04 7.05 -8.99
CA ALA A 444 -6.65 6.62 -10.24
C ALA A 444 -6.52 7.66 -11.37
N LYS A 445 -6.59 8.96 -11.05
CA LYS A 445 -6.30 10.04 -12.02
C LYS A 445 -4.88 9.94 -12.58
N GLU A 446 -3.89 9.66 -11.72
CA GLU A 446 -2.51 9.53 -12.17
C GLU A 446 -2.30 8.25 -13.01
N TYR A 447 -2.99 7.14 -12.67
CA TYR A 447 -2.99 5.94 -13.50
C TYR A 447 -3.70 6.17 -14.84
N ASP A 448 -4.82 6.91 -14.89
CA ASP A 448 -5.47 7.30 -16.14
C ASP A 448 -4.53 8.12 -17.05
N LYS A 449 -3.81 9.10 -16.47
CA LYS A 449 -2.78 9.86 -17.21
C LYS A 449 -1.68 8.94 -17.74
N LEU A 450 -1.20 7.99 -16.90
CA LEU A 450 -0.21 7.00 -17.34
C LEU A 450 -0.70 6.20 -18.54
N TYR A 451 -1.93 5.68 -18.50
CA TYR A 451 -2.51 4.90 -19.59
C TYR A 451 -2.73 5.74 -20.86
N ARG A 452 -3.24 6.97 -20.73
CA ARG A 452 -3.42 7.90 -21.86
C ARG A 452 -2.10 8.27 -22.51
N SER A 453 -1.04 8.43 -21.73
CA SER A 453 0.30 8.74 -22.24
C SER A 453 0.87 7.67 -23.18
N ILE A 454 0.40 6.42 -23.08
CA ILE A 454 0.80 5.32 -23.96
C ILE A 454 0.32 5.57 -25.40
N TYR A 455 -0.88 6.09 -25.53
CA TYR A 455 -1.52 6.34 -26.84
C TYR A 455 -1.43 7.80 -27.28
N SER A 456 -0.68 8.64 -26.58
CA SER A 456 -0.62 10.10 -26.82
C SER A 456 -2.00 10.78 -26.81
N LEU A 457 -2.91 10.25 -25.99
CA LEU A 457 -4.24 10.82 -25.81
C LEU A 457 -4.16 12.03 -24.86
N PRO A 458 -4.99 13.07 -25.05
CA PRO A 458 -5.05 14.20 -24.13
C PRO A 458 -5.54 13.73 -22.74
N ASP A 459 -5.11 14.44 -21.70
CA ASP A 459 -5.67 14.24 -20.37
C ASP A 459 -7.18 14.53 -20.36
N LEU A 460 -7.91 13.93 -19.42
CA LEU A 460 -9.31 14.31 -19.20
C LEU A 460 -9.35 15.79 -18.76
N GLU A 461 -10.23 16.58 -19.37
CA GLU A 461 -10.50 17.93 -18.86
C GLU A 461 -10.96 17.79 -17.39
N PRO A 462 -10.45 18.66 -16.49
CA PRO A 462 -10.94 18.65 -15.11
C PRO A 462 -12.45 18.90 -15.13
N GLU A 463 -13.20 18.10 -14.38
CA GLU A 463 -14.63 18.39 -14.20
C GLU A 463 -14.78 19.85 -13.73
N PRO A 464 -15.72 20.62 -14.29
CA PRO A 464 -15.95 21.97 -13.85
C PRO A 464 -16.24 21.93 -12.34
N GLU A 465 -15.51 22.74 -11.57
CA GLU A 465 -15.78 22.90 -10.14
C GLU A 465 -17.28 23.17 -9.97
N VAL A 466 -17.98 22.24 -9.31
CA VAL A 466 -19.37 22.43 -8.91
C VAL A 466 -19.35 23.54 -7.87
N THR A 467 -19.51 24.77 -8.31
CA THR A 467 -19.74 25.88 -7.40
C THR A 467 -21.02 25.56 -6.63
N PRO A 468 -20.96 25.45 -5.30
CA PRO A 468 -22.18 25.20 -4.53
C PRO A 468 -23.17 26.31 -4.84
N GLU A 469 -24.40 25.93 -5.23
CA GLU A 469 -25.49 26.88 -5.43
C GLU A 469 -25.59 27.77 -4.18
N PRO A 470 -25.71 29.09 -4.35
CA PRO A 470 -25.84 29.99 -3.22
C PRO A 470 -27.09 29.59 -2.43
N ILE A 471 -26.90 29.24 -1.15
CA ILE A 471 -27.99 28.97 -0.20
C ILE A 471 -28.88 30.24 -0.18
N LEU A 472 -30.04 30.17 -0.85
CA LEU A 472 -31.06 31.21 -0.78
C LEU A 472 -31.49 31.35 0.69
N LYS A 473 -31.10 32.48 1.29
CA LYS A 473 -31.59 32.84 2.62
C LYS A 473 -33.13 32.95 2.55
N PRO A 474 -33.87 32.32 3.48
CA PRO A 474 -35.33 32.50 3.51
C PRO A 474 -35.67 33.96 3.70
N GLU A 475 -36.61 34.49 2.88
CA GLU A 475 -37.12 35.84 3.02
C GLU A 475 -37.70 36.06 4.42
N PRO A 476 -37.50 37.19 5.08
CA PRO A 476 -38.11 37.48 6.37
C PRO A 476 -39.59 37.60 6.20
N LYS A 477 -40.38 36.76 6.92
CA LYS A 477 -41.82 36.90 7.04
C LYS A 477 -42.10 38.22 7.73
N LEU A 478 -42.71 39.16 6.98
CA LEU A 478 -43.36 40.36 7.55
C LEU A 478 -44.49 39.90 8.48
N VAL A 479 -44.43 40.33 9.74
CA VAL A 479 -45.51 40.27 10.73
C VAL A 479 -46.32 41.53 10.64
#